data_73130b16719f6c0a84c364fe2499413d
#
_entry.id   73130b16719f6c0a84c364fe2499413d
#
_cell.length_a   1.000
_cell.length_b   1.000
_cell.length_c   1.000
_cell.angle_alpha   90.00
_cell.angle_beta   90.00
_cell.angle_gamma   90.00
#
_symmetry.space_group_name_H-M   'P 1'
#
loop_
_entity.id
_entity.type
_entity.pdbx_description
1 polymer ?
#
loop_
_entity_poly.entity_id
_entity_poly.type
_entity_poly.pdbx_seq_one_letter_code
_entity_poly.pdbx_strand_id
1 'polypeptide(L)'
;MKIVHRAQQSWGVGHIVDVTDDPPRLTAEFPGRQGEPVILSSRDKSLGRFKFANGSPARMADGSEAKVLRQIPTLGDDLYRYTVEIPGKKPAIRSEADLRPLPQRAGPAEQLASGRWGSPGDFNLRSEVIRLDLERRADALGALFASRVYVKPHQVSVAHQVLSASAPRFVLADEVGLGKTIEAGLVLSALLHAGLVRRCLVVAPSHLTVQWLAELFHKFNLLFTLMDPERAQGDRDDETETPGTPWSRHKLVVTSLEWLSRSKEEAAQAVDAGWDLVIFDEAHHLRGERAYEVAESLAKSTWGLLLLTATPLQLDPAEYHALLRLVDPAPAASETELRERLSRAGDLSTEVRKLLAGELSAALRIAELFPTDSELQLLAKGVAMGAGKGEELEDREPLEMLLGHLADGYGLSARLLRNRRSFVGGFTPRVLQIADVELTPDEANL
;
A
#
# COMPACT_ATOMS: atom_id res chain seq x y z
N MET A 1 24.25 -8.99 33.03
CA MET A 1 24.91 -8.85 31.70
C MET A 1 24.16 -7.83 30.88
N LYS A 2 24.87 -6.96 30.15
CA LYS A 2 24.25 -5.93 29.32
C LYS A 2 24.14 -6.40 27.88
N ILE A 3 22.99 -6.15 27.24
CA ILE A 3 22.68 -6.55 25.89
C ILE A 3 22.07 -5.41 25.07
N VAL A 4 22.14 -5.53 23.76
CA VAL A 4 21.46 -4.66 22.80
C VAL A 4 20.69 -5.50 21.81
N HIS A 5 19.53 -5.02 21.40
CA HIS A 5 18.76 -5.62 20.34
C HIS A 5 19.03 -4.87 19.04
N ARG A 6 19.77 -5.48 18.10
CA ARG A 6 20.27 -4.81 16.89
C ARG A 6 19.15 -4.34 15.96
N ALA A 7 18.05 -5.08 15.91
CA ALA A 7 16.88 -4.72 15.10
C ALA A 7 15.98 -3.66 15.80
N GLN A 8 16.10 -3.49 17.12
CA GLN A 8 15.27 -2.58 17.92
C GLN A 8 16.17 -1.58 18.69
N GLN A 9 16.89 -0.75 17.93
CA GLN A 9 17.87 0.19 18.50
C GLN A 9 17.25 1.21 19.47
N SER A 10 15.97 1.54 19.30
CA SER A 10 15.21 2.43 20.19
C SER A 10 15.03 1.87 21.61
N TRP A 11 15.18 0.57 21.81
CA TRP A 11 15.12 -0.03 23.14
C TRP A 11 16.31 0.35 24.02
N GLY A 12 17.43 0.74 23.40
CA GLY A 12 18.65 1.10 24.12
C GLY A 12 19.42 -0.12 24.62
N VAL A 13 20.27 0.12 25.64
CA VAL A 13 21.06 -0.96 26.27
C VAL A 13 20.27 -1.55 27.43
N GLY A 14 19.82 -2.78 27.26
CA GLY A 14 19.11 -3.54 28.28
C GLY A 14 20.04 -4.32 29.21
N HIS A 15 19.44 -4.89 30.25
CA HIS A 15 20.12 -5.83 31.15
C HIS A 15 19.30 -7.10 31.29
N ILE A 16 19.97 -8.23 31.36
CA ILE A 16 19.33 -9.54 31.55
C ILE A 16 18.95 -9.65 33.03
N VAL A 17 17.66 -9.96 33.25
CA VAL A 17 17.08 -10.16 34.59
C VAL A 17 17.05 -11.63 34.96
N ASP A 18 16.66 -12.48 33.98
CA ASP A 18 16.52 -13.92 34.18
C ASP A 18 16.88 -14.71 32.92
N VAL A 19 17.31 -15.94 33.10
CA VAL A 19 17.65 -16.88 32.01
C VAL A 19 17.06 -18.25 32.33
N THR A 20 16.31 -18.82 31.37
CA THR A 20 15.75 -20.16 31.44
C THR A 20 16.41 -21.04 30.40
N ASP A 21 16.77 -22.26 30.73
CA ASP A 21 17.48 -23.17 29.83
C ASP A 21 16.53 -24.08 29.03
N ASP A 22 15.32 -24.32 29.52
CA ASP A 22 14.33 -25.16 28.85
C ASP A 22 12.90 -24.54 28.96
N PRO A 23 12.36 -23.96 27.90
CA PRO A 23 13.03 -23.61 26.63
C PRO A 23 14.06 -22.46 26.82
N PRO A 24 15.10 -22.39 25.97
CA PRO A 24 16.18 -21.43 26.13
C PRO A 24 15.70 -19.99 25.89
N ARG A 25 15.39 -19.29 26.98
CA ARG A 25 14.85 -17.91 26.97
C ARG A 25 15.63 -17.03 27.92
N LEU A 26 15.64 -15.74 27.62
CA LEU A 26 16.15 -14.71 28.52
C LEU A 26 15.11 -13.64 28.73
N THR A 27 14.96 -13.18 29.95
CA THR A 27 14.14 -12.03 30.29
C THR A 27 15.06 -10.84 30.45
N ALA A 28 14.79 -9.75 29.73
CA ALA A 28 15.60 -8.55 29.77
C ALA A 28 14.75 -7.30 29.88
N GLU A 29 15.26 -6.31 30.60
CA GLU A 29 14.67 -4.99 30.70
C GLU A 29 15.45 -3.99 29.85
N PHE A 30 14.71 -3.20 29.05
CA PHE A 30 15.26 -2.18 28.16
C PHE A 30 14.71 -0.79 28.54
N PRO A 31 15.56 0.25 28.66
CA PRO A 31 15.11 1.59 29.06
C PRO A 31 14.07 2.19 28.14
N GLY A 32 14.14 1.89 26.84
CA GLY A 32 13.20 2.37 25.83
C GLY A 32 11.81 1.73 25.89
N ARG A 33 11.58 0.73 26.75
CA ARG A 33 10.30 0.04 26.95
C ARG A 33 9.61 0.35 28.28
N GLN A 34 9.89 1.47 28.87
CA GLN A 34 9.26 1.96 30.12
C GLN A 34 9.29 0.96 31.29
N GLY A 35 10.29 0.07 31.32
CA GLY A 35 10.48 -0.87 32.43
C GLY A 35 9.70 -2.19 32.32
N GLU A 36 8.97 -2.45 31.24
CA GLU A 36 8.37 -3.76 31.03
C GLU A 36 9.42 -4.79 30.58
N PRO A 37 9.63 -5.90 31.31
CA PRO A 37 10.56 -6.93 30.91
C PRO A 37 10.08 -7.66 29.64
N VAL A 38 11.03 -7.97 28.76
CA VAL A 38 10.79 -8.67 27.51
C VAL A 38 11.40 -10.06 27.58
N ILE A 39 10.61 -11.07 27.21
CA ILE A 39 11.09 -12.43 27.08
C ILE A 39 11.56 -12.63 25.63
N LEU A 40 12.83 -12.97 25.47
CA LEU A 40 13.49 -13.18 24.19
C LEU A 40 14.08 -14.58 24.11
N SER A 41 14.18 -15.12 22.90
CA SER A 41 14.94 -16.37 22.72
C SER A 41 16.42 -16.09 22.94
N SER A 42 17.10 -16.93 23.71
CA SER A 42 18.55 -16.81 23.87
C SER A 42 19.33 -17.07 22.58
N ARG A 43 18.67 -17.68 21.57
CA ARG A 43 19.21 -17.95 20.23
C ARG A 43 18.97 -16.82 19.23
N ASP A 44 18.30 -15.73 19.63
CA ASP A 44 18.01 -14.60 18.74
C ASP A 44 19.31 -13.95 18.26
N LYS A 45 19.60 -14.06 16.96
CA LYS A 45 20.80 -13.48 16.32
C LYS A 45 20.82 -11.94 16.34
N SER A 46 19.67 -11.31 16.58
CA SER A 46 19.58 -9.85 16.73
C SER A 46 20.07 -9.37 18.09
N LEU A 47 20.22 -10.27 19.05
CA LEU A 47 20.80 -9.95 20.36
C LEU A 47 22.33 -9.87 20.25
N GLY A 48 22.86 -8.79 20.81
CA GLY A 48 24.30 -8.59 20.92
C GLY A 48 24.69 -8.23 22.35
N ARG A 49 25.82 -8.74 22.79
CA ARG A 49 26.39 -8.29 24.09
C ARG A 49 26.89 -6.84 23.94
N PHE A 50 26.46 -5.97 24.83
CA PHE A 50 26.92 -4.60 24.85
C PHE A 50 28.32 -4.50 25.44
N LYS A 51 29.16 -3.67 24.82
CA LYS A 51 30.52 -3.33 25.32
C LYS A 51 30.67 -1.82 25.28
N PHE A 52 31.19 -1.26 26.38
CA PHE A 52 31.61 0.13 26.39
C PHE A 52 32.82 0.31 25.49
N ALA A 53 32.76 1.29 24.60
CA ALA A 53 33.95 1.68 23.84
C ALA A 53 34.92 2.50 24.70
N ASN A 54 36.23 2.39 24.41
CA ASN A 54 37.22 3.23 25.08
C ASN A 54 36.93 4.71 24.84
N GLY A 55 36.98 5.49 25.88
CA GLY A 55 36.68 6.92 25.85
C GLY A 55 35.19 7.26 26.01
N SER A 56 34.29 6.24 26.04
CA SER A 56 32.86 6.52 26.18
C SER A 56 32.49 6.98 27.59
N PRO A 57 31.54 7.94 27.69
CA PRO A 57 31.01 8.34 29.00
C PRO A 57 30.05 7.26 29.53
N ALA A 58 30.08 7.06 30.84
CA ALA A 58 29.18 6.17 31.57
C ALA A 58 28.71 6.84 32.86
N ARG A 59 27.52 6.48 33.34
CA ARG A 59 27.03 6.88 34.66
C ARG A 59 27.18 5.71 35.61
N MET A 60 27.73 5.98 36.76
CA MET A 60 27.87 4.99 37.83
C MET A 60 26.57 4.77 38.60
N ALA A 61 26.49 3.70 39.39
CA ALA A 61 25.29 3.37 40.18
C ALA A 61 25.00 4.47 41.24
N ASP A 62 26.02 5.20 41.72
CA ASP A 62 25.88 6.33 42.61
C ASP A 62 25.46 7.66 41.94
N GLY A 63 25.20 7.62 40.63
CA GLY A 63 24.80 8.78 39.83
C GLY A 63 25.98 9.60 39.29
N SER A 64 27.22 9.35 39.72
CA SER A 64 28.40 10.08 39.24
C SER A 64 28.75 9.70 37.79
N GLU A 65 29.30 10.65 37.03
CA GLU A 65 29.79 10.40 35.69
C GLU A 65 31.21 9.88 35.70
N ALA A 66 31.49 8.95 34.81
CA ALA A 66 32.80 8.35 34.61
C ALA A 66 33.11 8.20 33.13
N LYS A 67 34.39 8.22 32.79
CA LYS A 67 34.87 7.94 31.42
C LYS A 67 35.49 6.56 31.38
N VAL A 68 35.05 5.71 30.50
CA VAL A 68 35.63 4.38 30.33
C VAL A 68 36.98 4.50 29.63
N LEU A 69 38.04 4.07 30.26
CA LEU A 69 39.38 4.14 29.69
C LEU A 69 39.68 2.90 28.82
N ARG A 70 39.49 1.72 29.41
CA ARG A 70 39.72 0.43 28.68
C ARG A 70 38.97 -0.72 29.34
N GLN A 71 38.67 -1.72 28.55
CA GLN A 71 38.21 -3.02 29.04
C GLN A 71 39.38 -3.83 29.61
N ILE A 72 39.17 -4.47 30.73
CA ILE A 72 40.15 -5.38 31.35
C ILE A 72 39.79 -6.81 30.91
N PRO A 73 40.76 -7.61 30.45
CA PRO A 73 40.53 -9.04 30.20
C PRO A 73 40.06 -9.71 31.49
N THR A 74 38.94 -10.42 31.45
CA THR A 74 38.40 -11.19 32.58
C THR A 74 38.62 -12.67 32.32
N LEU A 75 39.30 -13.34 33.26
CA LEU A 75 39.39 -14.80 33.29
C LEU A 75 38.29 -15.31 34.22
N GLY A 76 37.29 -15.99 33.63
CA GLY A 76 36.33 -16.78 34.41
C GLY A 76 35.06 -16.08 34.91
N ASP A 77 34.87 -14.78 34.68
CA ASP A 77 33.62 -14.06 35.00
C ASP A 77 32.81 -13.72 33.77
N ASP A 78 31.50 -13.92 33.81
CA ASP A 78 30.58 -13.57 32.73
C ASP A 78 30.38 -12.06 32.54
N LEU A 79 30.83 -11.22 33.50
CA LEU A 79 30.69 -9.77 33.47
C LEU A 79 31.98 -9.07 33.02
N TYR A 80 31.86 -8.12 32.11
CA TYR A 80 33.00 -7.29 31.71
C TYR A 80 33.39 -6.34 32.80
N ARG A 81 34.74 -6.11 32.97
CA ARG A 81 35.33 -5.12 33.86
C ARG A 81 36.02 -4.04 33.05
N TYR A 82 35.92 -2.81 33.53
CA TYR A 82 36.47 -1.63 32.90
C TYR A 82 37.28 -0.79 33.85
N THR A 83 38.40 -0.25 33.39
CA THR A 83 39.06 0.86 34.07
C THR A 83 38.30 2.13 33.73
N VAL A 84 37.83 2.86 34.69
CA VAL A 84 37.08 4.11 34.54
C VAL A 84 37.82 5.26 35.25
N GLU A 85 37.77 6.41 34.62
CA GLU A 85 38.23 7.68 35.19
C GLU A 85 37.03 8.44 35.74
N ILE A 86 37.10 8.81 36.99
CA ILE A 86 36.05 9.55 37.69
C ILE A 86 36.61 10.94 37.97
N PRO A 87 35.92 12.05 37.65
CA PRO A 87 36.41 13.40 37.93
C PRO A 87 36.80 13.59 39.39
N GLY A 88 38.03 14.04 39.62
CA GLY A 88 38.54 14.27 40.98
C GLY A 88 38.96 13.03 41.78
N LYS A 89 38.93 11.82 41.16
CA LYS A 89 39.38 10.55 41.82
C LYS A 89 40.40 9.83 40.95
N LYS A 90 41.20 8.94 41.59
CA LYS A 90 42.10 8.06 40.85
C LYS A 90 41.29 7.06 40.00
N PRO A 91 41.79 6.66 38.79
CA PRO A 91 41.18 5.65 38.01
C PRO A 91 40.87 4.38 38.80
N ALA A 92 39.69 3.82 38.65
CA ALA A 92 39.23 2.65 39.39
C ALA A 92 38.67 1.56 38.45
N ILE A 93 38.73 0.32 38.88
CA ILE A 93 38.15 -0.80 38.18
C ILE A 93 36.69 -0.92 38.60
N ARG A 94 35.76 -1.03 37.60
CA ARG A 94 34.32 -1.23 37.83
C ARG A 94 33.79 -2.35 36.96
N SER A 95 32.79 -3.05 37.50
CA SER A 95 32.03 -4.04 36.74
C SER A 95 31.07 -3.36 35.77
N GLU A 96 30.70 -4.02 34.65
CA GLU A 96 29.65 -3.54 33.77
C GLU A 96 28.28 -3.40 34.46
N ALA A 97 28.07 -4.09 35.59
CA ALA A 97 26.86 -3.95 36.40
C ALA A 97 26.76 -2.55 37.04
N ASP A 98 27.91 -1.98 37.45
CA ASP A 98 27.99 -0.69 38.11
C ASP A 98 27.93 0.50 37.15
N LEU A 99 28.01 0.23 35.83
CA LEU A 99 28.09 1.24 34.79
C LEU A 99 26.79 1.25 33.97
N ARG A 100 26.16 2.41 33.83
CA ARG A 100 25.04 2.61 32.95
C ARG A 100 25.52 3.42 31.73
N PRO A 101 25.19 2.99 30.49
CA PRO A 101 25.51 3.81 29.36
C PRO A 101 24.69 5.10 29.43
N LEU A 102 25.36 6.21 29.24
CA LEU A 102 24.64 7.47 29.02
C LEU A 102 23.93 7.36 27.67
N PRO A 103 22.71 7.87 27.54
CA PRO A 103 22.00 7.87 26.27
C PRO A 103 22.90 8.53 25.22
N GLN A 104 23.24 7.76 24.16
CA GLN A 104 24.15 8.23 23.10
C GLN A 104 23.57 9.37 22.25
N ARG A 105 22.32 9.70 22.47
CA ARG A 105 21.64 10.84 21.85
C ARG A 105 21.15 11.75 22.98
N ALA A 106 22.01 12.66 23.38
CA ALA A 106 21.53 13.88 23.99
C ALA A 106 20.48 14.49 23.06
N GLY A 107 19.34 14.87 23.59
CA GLY A 107 18.33 15.57 22.81
C GLY A 107 18.92 16.83 22.15
N PRO A 108 18.31 17.39 21.12
CA PRO A 108 18.83 18.59 20.44
C PRO A 108 19.16 19.72 21.42
N ALA A 109 18.37 19.90 22.47
CA ALA A 109 18.59 20.90 23.51
C ALA A 109 19.85 20.59 24.37
N GLU A 110 20.08 19.34 24.75
CA GLU A 110 21.27 18.91 25.48
C GLU A 110 22.53 18.98 24.62
N GLN A 111 22.43 18.70 23.33
CA GLN A 111 23.55 18.87 22.40
C GLN A 111 23.94 20.35 22.28
N LEU A 112 22.95 21.24 22.16
CA LEU A 112 23.14 22.68 22.15
C LEU A 112 23.77 23.17 23.47
N ALA A 113 23.24 22.73 24.59
CA ALA A 113 23.76 23.12 25.94
C ALA A 113 25.19 22.62 26.20
N SER A 114 25.57 21.47 25.60
CA SER A 114 26.93 20.91 25.71
C SER A 114 27.92 21.47 24.69
N GLY A 115 27.51 22.45 23.87
CA GLY A 115 28.35 23.03 22.80
C GLY A 115 28.66 22.08 21.64
N ARG A 116 27.89 20.99 21.50
CA ARG A 116 28.04 20.04 20.39
C ARG A 116 27.18 20.50 19.21
N TRP A 117 27.75 21.32 18.40
CA TRP A 117 27.14 21.79 17.14
C TRP A 117 27.48 20.79 16.06
N GLY A 118 26.46 20.42 15.25
CA GLY A 118 26.73 19.71 14.02
C GLY A 118 27.51 20.60 13.04
N SER A 119 28.31 19.99 12.18
CA SER A 119 29.00 20.81 11.16
C SER A 119 27.97 21.38 10.18
N PRO A 120 28.16 22.63 9.69
CA PRO A 120 27.32 23.19 8.61
C PRO A 120 27.29 22.30 7.37
N GLY A 121 28.40 21.60 7.06
CA GLY A 121 28.49 20.65 5.98
C GLY A 121 27.54 19.45 6.16
N ASP A 122 27.49 18.87 7.35
CA ASP A 122 26.59 17.75 7.64
C ASP A 122 25.12 18.16 7.59
N PHE A 123 24.80 19.39 8.03
CA PHE A 123 23.47 19.96 7.92
C PHE A 123 23.05 20.14 6.45
N ASN A 124 23.93 20.74 5.64
CA ASN A 124 23.68 20.94 4.22
C ASN A 124 23.52 19.60 3.48
N LEU A 125 24.39 18.64 3.74
CA LEU A 125 24.28 17.31 3.17
C LEU A 125 22.97 16.62 3.53
N ARG A 126 22.55 16.70 4.81
CA ARG A 126 21.26 16.15 5.25
C ARG A 126 20.09 16.84 4.58
N SER A 127 20.11 18.18 4.49
CA SER A 127 19.08 18.96 3.84
C SER A 127 18.97 18.60 2.36
N GLU A 128 20.10 18.43 1.69
CA GLU A 128 20.16 18.03 0.28
C GLU A 128 19.62 16.61 0.07
N VAL A 129 19.99 15.67 0.92
CA VAL A 129 19.45 14.29 0.86
C VAL A 129 17.94 14.28 1.06
N ILE A 130 17.42 15.05 2.03
CA ILE A 130 15.97 15.17 2.25
C ILE A 130 15.29 15.79 1.03
N ARG A 131 15.87 16.85 0.46
CA ARG A 131 15.33 17.51 -0.74
C ARG A 131 15.25 16.54 -1.91
N LEU A 132 16.34 15.82 -2.20
CA LEU A 132 16.38 14.82 -3.27
C LEU A 132 15.41 13.66 -3.03
N ASP A 133 15.24 13.21 -1.79
CA ASP A 133 14.27 12.16 -1.45
C ASP A 133 12.82 12.65 -1.64
N LEU A 134 12.52 13.90 -1.27
CA LEU A 134 11.23 14.52 -1.51
C LEU A 134 10.95 14.71 -3.00
N GLU A 135 11.92 15.19 -3.78
CA GLU A 135 11.80 15.32 -5.24
C GLU A 135 11.57 13.96 -5.90
N ARG A 136 12.33 12.93 -5.49
CA ARG A 136 12.14 11.56 -5.97
C ARG A 136 10.73 11.04 -5.66
N ARG A 137 10.21 11.30 -4.46
CA ARG A 137 8.85 10.86 -4.05
C ARG A 137 7.75 11.64 -4.78
N ALA A 138 8.02 12.90 -5.11
CA ALA A 138 7.09 13.75 -5.86
C ALA A 138 7.08 13.45 -7.37
N ASP A 139 8.10 12.74 -7.88
CA ASP A 139 8.22 12.40 -9.29
C ASP A 139 7.31 11.20 -9.65
N ALA A 140 6.05 11.49 -9.91
CA ALA A 140 5.09 10.50 -10.40
C ALA A 140 5.48 9.91 -11.76
N LEU A 141 6.29 10.63 -12.55
CA LEU A 141 6.75 10.17 -13.87
C LEU A 141 7.94 9.23 -13.77
N GLY A 142 8.78 9.34 -12.74
CA GLY A 142 9.93 8.45 -12.54
C GLY A 142 9.56 6.98 -12.49
N ALA A 143 8.40 6.66 -11.91
CA ALA A 143 7.86 5.30 -11.89
C ALA A 143 7.44 4.80 -13.29
N LEU A 144 6.97 5.68 -14.17
CA LEU A 144 6.63 5.34 -15.55
C LEU A 144 7.88 5.01 -16.36
N PHE A 145 8.95 5.81 -16.20
CA PHE A 145 10.24 5.57 -16.89
C PHE A 145 10.96 4.33 -16.36
N ALA A 146 10.72 3.92 -15.13
CA ALA A 146 11.26 2.68 -14.58
C ALA A 146 10.57 1.41 -15.13
N SER A 147 9.39 1.56 -15.74
CA SER A 147 8.66 0.45 -16.35
C SER A 147 9.20 0.13 -17.76
N ARG A 148 9.18 -1.15 -18.13
CA ARG A 148 9.56 -1.65 -19.47
C ARG A 148 8.33 -1.81 -20.37
N VAL A 149 7.41 -0.84 -20.32
CA VAL A 149 6.11 -0.90 -20.98
C VAL A 149 5.97 0.28 -21.94
N TYR A 150 5.43 0.05 -23.12
CA TYR A 150 4.89 1.13 -23.95
C TYR A 150 3.58 1.59 -23.35
N VAL A 151 3.63 2.67 -22.59
CA VAL A 151 2.48 3.20 -21.86
C VAL A 151 1.53 3.90 -22.83
N LYS A 152 0.24 3.60 -22.74
CA LYS A 152 -0.80 4.25 -23.54
C LYS A 152 -1.43 5.42 -22.76
N PRO A 153 -1.94 6.48 -23.45
CA PRO A 153 -2.49 7.65 -22.77
C PRO A 153 -3.59 7.35 -21.74
N HIS A 154 -4.50 6.41 -22.04
CA HIS A 154 -5.56 6.02 -21.09
C HIS A 154 -4.97 5.37 -19.82
N GLN A 155 -3.91 4.57 -19.94
CA GLN A 155 -3.25 3.93 -18.80
C GLN A 155 -2.59 4.98 -17.88
N VAL A 156 -2.00 6.03 -18.46
CA VAL A 156 -1.48 7.16 -17.68
C VAL A 156 -2.61 7.91 -16.97
N SER A 157 -3.72 8.14 -17.66
CA SER A 157 -4.89 8.82 -17.10
C SER A 157 -5.46 8.05 -15.91
N VAL A 158 -5.63 6.72 -16.04
CA VAL A 158 -6.08 5.84 -14.95
C VAL A 158 -5.10 5.89 -13.78
N ALA A 159 -3.80 5.70 -14.03
CA ALA A 159 -2.79 5.78 -12.99
C ALA A 159 -2.78 7.13 -12.27
N HIS A 160 -2.88 8.23 -13.02
CA HIS A 160 -2.94 9.59 -12.47
C HIS A 160 -4.16 9.78 -11.56
N GLN A 161 -5.35 9.34 -11.98
CA GLN A 161 -6.57 9.47 -11.19
C GLN A 161 -6.47 8.68 -9.88
N VAL A 162 -5.96 7.43 -9.93
CA VAL A 162 -5.76 6.61 -8.74
C VAL A 162 -4.75 7.23 -7.78
N LEU A 163 -3.62 7.73 -8.31
CA LEU A 163 -2.55 8.32 -7.51
C LEU A 163 -2.89 9.68 -6.92
N SER A 164 -3.81 10.42 -7.54
CA SER A 164 -4.29 11.72 -7.05
C SER A 164 -5.29 11.61 -5.90
N ALA A 165 -5.84 10.42 -5.66
CA ALA A 165 -6.79 10.19 -4.58
C ALA A 165 -6.09 10.08 -3.23
N SER A 166 -6.79 10.43 -2.14
CA SER A 166 -6.30 10.30 -0.75
C SER A 166 -6.00 8.84 -0.36
N ALA A 167 -6.72 7.90 -0.95
CA ALA A 167 -6.47 6.46 -0.87
C ALA A 167 -6.69 5.82 -2.24
N PRO A 168 -5.78 4.96 -2.71
CA PRO A 168 -5.88 4.30 -4.01
C PRO A 168 -6.86 3.12 -3.96
N ARG A 169 -8.16 3.43 -3.81
CA ARG A 169 -9.24 2.44 -3.72
C ARG A 169 -10.15 2.60 -4.92
N PHE A 170 -10.01 1.72 -5.93
CA PHE A 170 -10.70 1.85 -7.20
C PHE A 170 -11.09 0.50 -7.80
N VAL A 171 -12.14 0.51 -8.61
CA VAL A 171 -12.46 -0.56 -9.56
C VAL A 171 -11.92 -0.15 -10.93
N LEU A 172 -10.98 -0.91 -11.47
CA LEU A 172 -10.45 -0.75 -12.83
C LEU A 172 -11.22 -1.68 -13.76
N ALA A 173 -12.07 -1.10 -14.58
CA ALA A 173 -13.11 -1.81 -15.33
C ALA A 173 -12.94 -1.68 -16.85
N ASP A 174 -11.73 -1.49 -17.31
CA ASP A 174 -11.38 -1.37 -18.72
C ASP A 174 -11.70 -2.64 -19.51
N GLU A 175 -12.09 -2.47 -20.76
CA GLU A 175 -12.38 -3.61 -21.66
C GLU A 175 -11.17 -4.55 -21.79
N VAL A 176 -11.45 -5.83 -22.07
CA VAL A 176 -10.41 -6.87 -22.27
C VAL A 176 -9.36 -6.38 -23.27
N GLY A 177 -8.08 -6.48 -22.91
CA GLY A 177 -6.95 -6.12 -23.77
C GLY A 177 -6.60 -4.62 -23.79
N LEU A 178 -7.21 -3.78 -22.95
CA LEU A 178 -6.76 -2.41 -22.73
C LEU A 178 -5.57 -2.32 -21.75
N GLY A 179 -5.32 -3.38 -20.97
CA GLY A 179 -4.12 -3.50 -20.14
C GLY A 179 -4.35 -3.15 -18.69
N LYS A 180 -5.43 -3.61 -18.06
CA LYS A 180 -5.69 -3.45 -16.62
C LYS A 180 -4.52 -3.85 -15.73
N THR A 181 -3.86 -4.96 -16.04
CA THR A 181 -2.65 -5.41 -15.34
C THR A 181 -1.53 -4.36 -15.44
N ILE A 182 -1.42 -3.68 -16.61
CA ILE A 182 -0.45 -2.60 -16.78
C ILE A 182 -0.82 -1.39 -15.94
N GLU A 183 -2.09 -1.01 -15.91
CA GLU A 183 -2.58 0.10 -15.09
C GLU A 183 -2.32 -0.14 -13.61
N ALA A 184 -2.69 -1.33 -13.11
CA ALA A 184 -2.40 -1.73 -11.74
C ALA A 184 -0.89 -1.77 -11.45
N GLY A 185 -0.08 -2.25 -12.39
CA GLY A 185 1.38 -2.28 -12.29
C GLY A 185 1.99 -0.88 -12.26
N LEU A 186 1.48 0.07 -13.05
CA LEU A 186 1.91 1.47 -13.04
C LEU A 186 1.60 2.12 -11.68
N VAL A 187 0.36 1.94 -11.17
CA VAL A 187 -0.04 2.45 -9.86
C VAL A 187 0.84 1.85 -8.76
N LEU A 188 1.01 0.54 -8.75
CA LEU A 188 1.85 -0.16 -7.76
C LEU A 188 3.30 0.33 -7.82
N SER A 189 3.88 0.43 -9.02
CA SER A 189 5.26 0.90 -9.20
C SER A 189 5.43 2.33 -8.69
N ALA A 190 4.48 3.22 -8.98
CA ALA A 190 4.50 4.60 -8.48
C ALA A 190 4.40 4.68 -6.95
N LEU A 191 3.49 3.90 -6.34
CA LEU A 191 3.31 3.87 -4.88
C LEU A 191 4.53 3.28 -4.15
N LEU A 192 5.15 2.23 -4.71
CA LEU A 192 6.40 1.66 -4.20
C LEU A 192 7.55 2.67 -4.31
N HIS A 193 7.66 3.35 -5.45
CA HIS A 193 8.69 4.37 -5.69
C HIS A 193 8.53 5.55 -4.73
N ALA A 194 7.32 6.01 -4.51
CA ALA A 194 7.00 7.06 -3.54
C ALA A 194 7.20 6.63 -2.08
N GLY A 195 7.37 5.32 -1.81
CA GLY A 195 7.48 4.76 -0.46
C GLY A 195 6.17 4.76 0.33
N LEU A 196 5.04 4.97 -0.35
CA LEU A 196 3.68 4.93 0.22
C LEU A 196 3.18 3.49 0.41
N VAL A 197 3.69 2.56 -0.40
CA VAL A 197 3.44 1.13 -0.30
C VAL A 197 4.76 0.41 -0.05
N ARG A 198 4.78 -0.51 0.89
CA ARG A 198 5.92 -1.39 1.20
C ARG A 198 5.53 -2.86 1.10
N ARG A 199 4.26 -3.15 1.34
CA ARG A 199 3.68 -4.49 1.32
C ARG A 199 2.50 -4.50 0.38
N CYS A 200 2.54 -5.40 -0.62
CA CYS A 200 1.46 -5.55 -1.59
C CYS A 200 1.07 -7.02 -1.74
N LEU A 201 -0.24 -7.27 -1.74
CA LEU A 201 -0.83 -8.57 -2.02
C LEU A 201 -1.60 -8.51 -3.33
N VAL A 202 -1.27 -9.39 -4.26
CA VAL A 202 -2.05 -9.63 -5.48
C VAL A 202 -2.80 -10.94 -5.30
N VAL A 203 -4.11 -10.89 -5.39
CA VAL A 203 -5.02 -12.05 -5.34
C VAL A 203 -5.63 -12.25 -6.71
N ALA A 204 -5.29 -13.33 -7.38
CA ALA A 204 -5.72 -13.62 -8.73
C ALA A 204 -6.32 -15.04 -8.83
N PRO A 205 -7.08 -15.36 -9.88
CA PRO A 205 -7.41 -16.76 -10.20
C PRO A 205 -6.13 -17.61 -10.31
N SER A 206 -6.18 -18.86 -9.87
CA SER A 206 -4.99 -19.73 -9.76
C SER A 206 -4.22 -19.86 -11.09
N HIS A 207 -4.92 -19.91 -12.22
CA HIS A 207 -4.31 -19.99 -13.55
C HIS A 207 -3.62 -18.69 -14.01
N LEU A 208 -3.86 -17.54 -13.34
CA LEU A 208 -3.23 -16.25 -13.65
C LEU A 208 -2.08 -15.88 -12.71
N THR A 209 -1.87 -16.60 -11.62
CA THR A 209 -0.84 -16.25 -10.62
C THR A 209 0.57 -16.20 -11.21
N VAL A 210 0.94 -17.20 -12.02
CA VAL A 210 2.25 -17.25 -12.70
C VAL A 210 2.38 -16.14 -13.74
N GLN A 211 1.30 -15.84 -14.46
CA GLN A 211 1.27 -14.72 -15.40
C GLN A 211 1.53 -13.38 -14.67
N TRP A 212 0.90 -13.17 -13.52
CA TRP A 212 1.14 -11.99 -12.68
C TRP A 212 2.60 -11.86 -12.28
N LEU A 213 3.22 -12.94 -11.80
CA LEU A 213 4.66 -12.95 -11.46
C LEU A 213 5.53 -12.54 -12.65
N ALA A 214 5.26 -13.16 -13.81
CA ALA A 214 6.00 -12.88 -15.04
C ALA A 214 5.82 -11.41 -15.49
N GLU A 215 4.58 -10.90 -15.48
CA GLU A 215 4.30 -9.52 -15.89
C GLU A 215 4.94 -8.50 -14.95
N LEU A 216 4.83 -8.69 -13.63
CA LEU A 216 5.43 -7.80 -12.64
C LEU A 216 6.96 -7.80 -12.75
N PHE A 217 7.57 -8.95 -12.97
CA PHE A 217 9.02 -9.04 -13.16
C PHE A 217 9.47 -8.42 -14.48
N HIS A 218 8.91 -8.86 -15.61
CA HIS A 218 9.40 -8.42 -16.93
C HIS A 218 9.08 -6.97 -17.24
N LYS A 219 7.89 -6.50 -16.83
CA LYS A 219 7.41 -5.17 -17.18
C LYS A 219 7.77 -4.09 -16.15
N PHE A 220 7.82 -4.45 -14.87
CA PHE A 220 8.01 -3.50 -13.77
C PHE A 220 9.26 -3.74 -12.94
N ASN A 221 10.02 -4.82 -13.24
CA ASN A 221 11.20 -5.24 -12.46
C ASN A 221 10.88 -5.44 -10.96
N LEU A 222 9.67 -5.91 -10.65
CA LEU A 222 9.21 -6.19 -9.30
C LEU A 222 9.26 -7.70 -9.04
N LEU A 223 9.97 -8.08 -7.97
CA LEU A 223 10.08 -9.48 -7.54
C LEU A 223 8.99 -9.78 -6.52
N PHE A 224 8.01 -10.56 -6.93
CA PHE A 224 6.96 -11.07 -6.06
C PHE A 224 7.20 -12.53 -5.70
N THR A 225 6.76 -12.92 -4.51
CA THR A 225 6.77 -14.31 -4.06
C THR A 225 5.41 -14.93 -4.35
N LEU A 226 5.37 -16.08 -5.01
CA LEU A 226 4.16 -16.90 -5.07
C LEU A 226 3.94 -17.53 -3.70
N MET A 227 2.80 -17.21 -3.10
CA MET A 227 2.36 -17.83 -1.86
C MET A 227 1.27 -18.85 -2.20
N ASP A 228 1.63 -20.11 -2.09
CA ASP A 228 0.81 -21.29 -2.31
C ASP A 228 0.98 -22.27 -1.14
N PRO A 229 0.25 -23.41 -1.11
CA PRO A 229 0.37 -24.38 -0.02
C PRO A 229 1.79 -24.90 0.20
N GLU A 230 2.55 -25.15 -0.88
CA GLU A 230 3.92 -25.68 -0.79
C GLU A 230 4.87 -24.65 -0.19
N ARG A 231 4.79 -23.40 -0.65
CA ARG A 231 5.59 -22.30 -0.12
C ARG A 231 5.26 -21.99 1.34
N ALA A 232 3.98 -21.95 1.67
CA ALA A 232 3.54 -21.69 3.04
C ALA A 232 4.04 -22.78 4.00
N GLN A 233 4.03 -24.05 3.58
CA GLN A 233 4.56 -25.15 4.35
C GLN A 233 6.09 -25.05 4.47
N GLY A 234 6.80 -24.81 3.39
CA GLY A 234 8.26 -24.62 3.41
C GLY A 234 8.70 -23.49 4.32
N ASP A 235 7.99 -22.35 4.30
CA ASP A 235 8.28 -21.23 5.19
C ASP A 235 7.97 -21.53 6.67
N ARG A 236 7.03 -22.45 6.98
CA ARG A 236 6.78 -22.91 8.36
C ARG A 236 7.86 -23.86 8.85
N ASP A 237 8.34 -24.73 7.98
CA ASP A 237 9.35 -25.74 8.29
C ASP A 237 10.76 -25.11 8.40
N ASP A 238 10.97 -23.91 7.91
CA ASP A 238 12.24 -23.20 8.00
C ASP A 238 12.42 -22.53 9.37
N GLU A 239 13.01 -23.28 10.32
CA GLU A 239 13.34 -22.83 11.66
C GLU A 239 14.42 -21.72 11.71
N THR A 240 15.10 -21.44 10.58
CA THR A 240 16.24 -20.50 10.53
C THR A 240 15.81 -19.06 10.31
N GLU A 241 14.58 -18.82 9.93
CA GLU A 241 14.07 -17.48 9.61
C GLU A 241 13.36 -16.79 10.78
N THR A 242 13.18 -15.49 10.63
CA THR A 242 12.55 -14.57 11.58
C THR A 242 11.20 -15.07 12.08
N PRO A 243 10.87 -14.87 13.38
CA PRO A 243 9.56 -15.22 13.92
C PRO A 243 8.45 -14.50 13.15
N GLY A 244 7.41 -15.23 12.77
CA GLY A 244 6.25 -14.70 12.05
C GLY A 244 5.57 -15.77 11.22
N THR A 245 4.39 -15.43 10.71
CA THR A 245 3.68 -16.30 9.76
C THR A 245 4.35 -16.25 8.39
N PRO A 246 4.18 -17.27 7.52
CA PRO A 246 4.66 -17.21 6.14
C PRO A 246 4.28 -15.91 5.42
N TRP A 247 3.07 -15.43 5.66
CA TRP A 247 2.55 -14.21 5.08
C TRP A 247 3.27 -12.94 5.54
N SER A 248 3.73 -12.89 6.78
CA SER A 248 4.44 -11.71 7.33
C SER A 248 5.88 -11.60 6.85
N ARG A 249 6.50 -12.69 6.40
CA ARG A 249 7.90 -12.75 5.95
C ARG A 249 8.12 -12.08 4.60
N HIS A 250 7.12 -12.13 3.71
CA HIS A 250 7.21 -11.60 2.35
C HIS A 250 6.48 -10.28 2.21
N LYS A 251 7.10 -9.31 1.52
CA LYS A 251 6.54 -7.96 1.33
C LYS A 251 5.67 -7.85 0.09
N LEU A 252 6.02 -8.54 -0.97
CA LEU A 252 5.34 -8.51 -2.26
C LEU A 252 4.92 -9.95 -2.59
N VAL A 253 3.63 -10.20 -2.58
CA VAL A 253 3.06 -11.55 -2.64
C VAL A 253 1.99 -11.64 -3.72
N VAL A 254 2.03 -12.71 -4.50
CA VAL A 254 0.93 -13.16 -5.37
C VAL A 254 0.36 -14.45 -4.81
N THR A 255 -0.95 -14.57 -4.75
CA THR A 255 -1.62 -15.80 -4.31
C THR A 255 -2.90 -16.05 -5.09
N SER A 256 -3.49 -17.24 -4.93
CA SER A 256 -4.75 -17.57 -5.57
C SER A 256 -5.96 -17.32 -4.69
N LEU A 257 -7.03 -16.77 -5.30
CA LEU A 257 -8.31 -16.55 -4.63
C LEU A 257 -8.91 -17.88 -4.14
N GLU A 258 -8.80 -18.93 -4.95
CA GLU A 258 -9.35 -20.24 -4.64
C GLU A 258 -8.71 -20.84 -3.39
N TRP A 259 -7.42 -20.67 -3.21
CA TRP A 259 -6.73 -21.17 -2.01
C TRP A 259 -7.15 -20.39 -0.76
N LEU A 260 -7.13 -19.06 -0.82
CA LEU A 260 -7.58 -18.22 0.30
C LEU A 260 -9.04 -18.50 0.68
N SER A 261 -9.91 -18.71 -0.30
CA SER A 261 -11.33 -19.00 -0.05
C SER A 261 -11.57 -20.39 0.56
N ARG A 262 -10.66 -21.34 0.35
CA ARG A 262 -10.76 -22.71 0.91
C ARG A 262 -10.23 -22.81 2.32
N SER A 263 -9.18 -22.05 2.66
CA SER A 263 -8.49 -22.14 3.96
C SER A 263 -8.78 -20.90 4.81
N LYS A 264 -9.62 -21.04 5.83
CA LYS A 264 -9.91 -19.96 6.78
C LYS A 264 -8.66 -19.52 7.56
N GLU A 265 -7.78 -20.45 7.87
CA GLU A 265 -6.54 -20.17 8.58
C GLU A 265 -5.59 -19.31 7.74
N GLU A 266 -5.37 -19.70 6.48
CA GLU A 266 -4.53 -18.93 5.56
C GLU A 266 -5.10 -17.54 5.29
N ALA A 267 -6.42 -17.45 5.10
CA ALA A 267 -7.09 -16.17 4.92
C ALA A 267 -6.90 -15.25 6.14
N ALA A 268 -7.05 -15.78 7.36
CA ALA A 268 -6.83 -15.00 8.59
C ALA A 268 -5.37 -14.54 8.70
N GLN A 269 -4.39 -15.43 8.47
CA GLN A 269 -2.97 -15.07 8.48
C GLN A 269 -2.62 -14.05 7.39
N ALA A 270 -3.22 -14.16 6.20
CA ALA A 270 -3.05 -13.19 5.13
C ALA A 270 -3.58 -11.81 5.51
N VAL A 271 -4.74 -11.72 6.16
CA VAL A 271 -5.31 -10.46 6.66
C VAL A 271 -4.42 -9.85 7.75
N ASP A 272 -3.98 -10.66 8.72
CA ASP A 272 -3.16 -10.22 9.85
C ASP A 272 -1.74 -9.81 9.44
N ALA A 273 -1.27 -10.24 8.27
CA ALA A 273 0.04 -9.86 7.75
C ALA A 273 0.18 -8.35 7.52
N GLY A 274 -0.91 -7.61 7.31
CA GLY A 274 -0.93 -6.15 7.15
C GLY A 274 -0.36 -5.69 5.80
N TRP A 275 -1.24 -5.45 4.84
CA TRP A 275 -0.89 -5.00 3.50
C TRP A 275 -1.18 -3.51 3.35
N ASP A 276 -0.30 -2.79 2.67
CA ASP A 276 -0.55 -1.39 2.31
C ASP A 276 -1.46 -1.28 1.08
N LEU A 277 -1.30 -2.23 0.13
CA LEU A 277 -2.09 -2.32 -1.09
C LEU A 277 -2.49 -3.77 -1.35
N VAL A 278 -3.77 -3.97 -1.66
CA VAL A 278 -4.30 -5.26 -2.14
C VAL A 278 -4.87 -5.08 -3.54
N ILE A 279 -4.54 -5.98 -4.45
CA ILE A 279 -5.03 -6.02 -5.83
C ILE A 279 -5.77 -7.33 -6.04
N PHE A 280 -7.06 -7.25 -6.37
CA PHE A 280 -7.83 -8.41 -6.81
C PHE A 280 -7.95 -8.40 -8.33
N ASP A 281 -7.47 -9.45 -8.98
CA ASP A 281 -7.70 -9.64 -10.40
C ASP A 281 -8.95 -10.47 -10.65
N GLU A 282 -9.60 -10.20 -11.78
CA GLU A 282 -10.89 -10.78 -12.16
C GLU A 282 -11.91 -10.75 -11.02
N ALA A 283 -12.10 -9.54 -10.44
CA ALA A 283 -12.93 -9.32 -9.25
C ALA A 283 -14.38 -9.80 -9.39
N HIS A 284 -14.84 -10.10 -10.61
CA HIS A 284 -16.13 -10.76 -10.84
C HIS A 284 -16.19 -12.19 -10.26
N HIS A 285 -15.05 -12.80 -9.89
CA HIS A 285 -15.01 -14.07 -9.17
C HIS A 285 -15.29 -13.93 -7.65
N LEU A 286 -15.40 -12.71 -7.12
CA LEU A 286 -15.78 -12.46 -5.72
C LEU A 286 -17.29 -12.68 -5.46
N ARG A 287 -17.93 -13.61 -6.18
CA ARG A 287 -19.37 -13.92 -6.09
C ARG A 287 -19.72 -14.91 -4.99
N GLY A 288 -18.76 -15.75 -4.61
CA GLY A 288 -18.98 -16.74 -3.55
C GLY A 288 -18.89 -16.11 -2.17
N GLU A 289 -19.76 -16.52 -1.24
CA GLU A 289 -19.80 -16.01 0.13
C GLU A 289 -18.39 -15.97 0.78
N ARG A 290 -17.64 -17.05 0.68
CA ARG A 290 -16.27 -17.13 1.24
C ARG A 290 -15.26 -16.23 0.52
N ALA A 291 -15.34 -16.14 -0.80
CA ALA A 291 -14.45 -15.27 -1.57
C ALA A 291 -14.70 -13.80 -1.23
N TYR A 292 -15.97 -13.43 -1.07
CA TYR A 292 -16.36 -12.08 -0.67
C TYR A 292 -15.95 -11.77 0.77
N GLU A 293 -16.14 -12.69 1.72
CA GLU A 293 -15.70 -12.53 3.11
C GLU A 293 -14.18 -12.27 3.22
N VAL A 294 -13.37 -13.00 2.45
CA VAL A 294 -11.91 -12.78 2.39
C VAL A 294 -11.61 -11.40 1.82
N ALA A 295 -12.25 -11.03 0.71
CA ALA A 295 -12.07 -9.72 0.09
C ALA A 295 -12.50 -8.58 1.02
N GLU A 296 -13.61 -8.72 1.73
CA GLU A 296 -14.10 -7.74 2.69
C GLU A 296 -13.14 -7.56 3.88
N SER A 297 -12.61 -8.67 4.40
CA SER A 297 -11.65 -8.65 5.50
C SER A 297 -10.34 -7.95 5.10
N LEU A 298 -9.79 -8.27 3.92
CA LEU A 298 -8.62 -7.59 3.36
C LEU A 298 -8.92 -6.13 3.05
N ALA A 299 -10.09 -5.81 2.50
CA ALA A 299 -10.49 -4.43 2.18
C ALA A 299 -10.59 -3.54 3.43
N LYS A 300 -11.01 -4.10 4.58
CA LYS A 300 -11.10 -3.39 5.86
C LYS A 300 -9.74 -3.13 6.50
N SER A 301 -8.75 -4.00 6.25
CA SER A 301 -7.42 -3.93 6.87
C SER A 301 -6.37 -3.19 6.02
N THR A 302 -6.66 -2.88 4.75
CA THR A 302 -5.71 -2.25 3.83
C THR A 302 -6.03 -0.79 3.53
N TRP A 303 -4.99 0.03 3.35
CA TRP A 303 -5.13 1.41 2.89
C TRP A 303 -5.55 1.50 1.42
N GLY A 304 -4.89 0.74 0.53
CA GLY A 304 -5.14 0.74 -0.91
C GLY A 304 -5.82 -0.54 -1.38
N LEU A 305 -6.80 -0.43 -2.29
CA LEU A 305 -7.52 -1.56 -2.86
C LEU A 305 -7.79 -1.34 -4.34
N LEU A 306 -7.29 -2.22 -5.20
CA LEU A 306 -7.61 -2.22 -6.63
C LEU A 306 -8.37 -3.48 -6.98
N LEU A 307 -9.55 -3.33 -7.56
CA LEU A 307 -10.37 -4.43 -8.08
C LEU A 307 -10.33 -4.37 -9.60
N LEU A 308 -9.75 -5.36 -10.25
CA LEU A 308 -9.66 -5.44 -11.71
C LEU A 308 -10.78 -6.33 -12.24
N THR A 309 -11.56 -5.84 -13.19
CA THR A 309 -12.61 -6.64 -13.84
C THR A 309 -12.78 -6.22 -15.29
N ALA A 310 -13.03 -7.17 -16.18
CA ALA A 310 -13.26 -6.87 -17.59
C ALA A 310 -14.74 -6.59 -17.92
N THR A 311 -15.66 -7.01 -17.05
CA THR A 311 -17.09 -7.08 -17.34
C THR A 311 -17.98 -6.46 -16.26
N PRO A 312 -17.74 -5.19 -15.85
CA PRO A 312 -18.50 -4.59 -14.75
C PRO A 312 -20.00 -4.42 -15.06
N LEU A 313 -20.37 -4.29 -16.33
CA LEU A 313 -21.78 -4.12 -16.75
C LEU A 313 -22.50 -5.43 -17.08
N GLN A 314 -21.81 -6.56 -17.09
CA GLN A 314 -22.42 -7.89 -17.19
C GLN A 314 -22.71 -8.48 -15.81
N LEU A 315 -22.23 -7.80 -14.75
CA LEU A 315 -22.55 -8.15 -13.37
C LEU A 315 -24.03 -7.77 -13.09
N ASP A 316 -24.70 -8.60 -12.32
CA ASP A 316 -25.96 -8.20 -11.70
C ASP A 316 -25.73 -6.92 -10.87
N PRO A 317 -26.68 -5.97 -10.83
CA PRO A 317 -26.58 -4.77 -9.97
C PRO A 317 -26.18 -5.04 -8.53
N ALA A 318 -26.60 -6.17 -7.96
CA ALA A 318 -26.19 -6.60 -6.61
C ALA A 318 -24.70 -6.92 -6.53
N GLU A 319 -24.14 -7.61 -7.50
CA GLU A 319 -22.70 -7.94 -7.57
C GLU A 319 -21.86 -6.68 -7.76
N TYR A 320 -22.32 -5.79 -8.63
CA TYR A 320 -21.67 -4.50 -8.83
C TYR A 320 -21.65 -3.65 -7.56
N HIS A 321 -22.78 -3.59 -6.86
CA HIS A 321 -22.90 -2.91 -5.56
C HIS A 321 -21.95 -3.51 -4.52
N ALA A 322 -21.82 -4.85 -4.49
CA ALA A 322 -20.91 -5.52 -3.59
C ALA A 322 -19.44 -5.11 -3.84
N LEU A 323 -19.01 -5.01 -5.11
CA LEU A 323 -17.66 -4.54 -5.44
C LEU A 323 -17.43 -3.08 -5.05
N LEU A 324 -18.41 -2.21 -5.27
CA LEU A 324 -18.31 -0.81 -4.86
C LEU A 324 -18.19 -0.65 -3.34
N ARG A 325 -18.90 -1.45 -2.56
CA ARG A 325 -18.79 -1.44 -1.09
C ARG A 325 -17.40 -1.82 -0.59
N LEU A 326 -16.66 -2.64 -1.32
CA LEU A 326 -15.28 -2.98 -0.96
C LEU A 326 -14.34 -1.78 -1.12
N VAL A 327 -14.51 -0.98 -2.17
CA VAL A 327 -13.62 0.18 -2.43
C VAL A 327 -14.07 1.44 -1.70
N ASP A 328 -15.36 1.61 -1.47
CA ASP A 328 -15.94 2.74 -0.74
C ASP A 328 -16.95 2.24 0.30
N PRO A 329 -16.51 2.02 1.55
CA PRO A 329 -17.39 1.59 2.62
C PRO A 329 -18.30 2.70 3.19
N ALA A 330 -18.10 3.98 2.80
CA ALA A 330 -19.05 5.05 3.10
C ALA A 330 -20.41 4.68 2.47
N PRO A 331 -21.55 5.17 2.98
CA PRO A 331 -22.87 4.61 2.66
C PRO A 331 -23.10 4.62 1.16
N ALA A 332 -22.73 3.52 0.52
CA ALA A 332 -23.19 3.25 -0.83
C ALA A 332 -24.71 3.33 -0.80
N ALA A 333 -25.28 4.08 -1.73
CA ALA A 333 -26.71 4.10 -1.98
C ALA A 333 -27.26 2.67 -1.90
N SER A 334 -28.49 2.51 -1.42
CA SER A 334 -29.12 1.18 -1.37
C SER A 334 -29.06 0.52 -2.75
N GLU A 335 -29.10 -0.81 -2.81
CA GLU A 335 -29.10 -1.54 -4.09
C GLU A 335 -30.19 -1.03 -5.05
N THR A 336 -31.33 -0.65 -4.50
CA THR A 336 -32.44 -0.02 -5.25
C THR A 336 -32.07 1.32 -5.84
N GLU A 337 -31.41 2.19 -5.08
CA GLU A 337 -30.93 3.49 -5.59
C GLU A 337 -29.82 3.31 -6.64
N LEU A 338 -28.94 2.33 -6.46
CA LEU A 338 -27.93 2.03 -7.47
C LEU A 338 -28.56 1.53 -8.76
N ARG A 339 -29.56 0.63 -8.68
CA ARG A 339 -30.28 0.11 -9.84
C ARG A 339 -31.01 1.24 -10.59
N GLU A 340 -31.63 2.16 -9.89
CA GLU A 340 -32.24 3.35 -10.49
C GLU A 340 -31.20 4.28 -11.12
N ARG A 341 -30.06 4.50 -10.46
CA ARG A 341 -28.95 5.29 -11.03
C ARG A 341 -28.36 4.65 -12.29
N LEU A 342 -28.19 3.32 -12.31
CA LEU A 342 -27.69 2.59 -13.47
C LEU A 342 -28.68 2.66 -14.65
N SER A 343 -29.97 2.58 -14.40
CA SER A 343 -31.00 2.69 -15.46
C SER A 343 -31.02 4.08 -16.10
N ARG A 344 -30.76 5.13 -15.32
CA ARG A 344 -30.71 6.53 -15.79
C ARG A 344 -29.35 6.94 -16.37
N ALA A 345 -28.29 6.16 -16.11
CA ALA A 345 -26.93 6.54 -16.53
C ALA A 345 -26.74 6.62 -18.05
N GLY A 346 -27.47 5.80 -18.81
CA GLY A 346 -27.45 5.85 -20.26
C GLY A 346 -28.01 7.16 -20.82
N ASP A 347 -29.13 7.58 -20.29
CA ASP A 347 -29.81 8.80 -20.67
C ASP A 347 -29.02 10.03 -20.21
N LEU A 348 -28.53 10.02 -18.96
CA LEU A 348 -27.66 11.06 -18.43
C LEU A 348 -26.40 11.24 -19.29
N SER A 349 -25.70 10.16 -19.60
CA SER A 349 -24.48 10.20 -20.44
C SER A 349 -24.74 10.77 -21.83
N THR A 350 -25.94 10.53 -22.39
CA THR A 350 -26.33 11.04 -23.68
C THR A 350 -26.58 12.55 -23.63
N GLU A 351 -27.32 13.01 -22.63
CA GLU A 351 -27.61 14.43 -22.45
C GLU A 351 -26.37 15.24 -22.04
N VAL A 352 -25.49 14.70 -21.18
CA VAL A 352 -24.22 15.35 -20.84
C VAL A 352 -23.32 15.52 -22.07
N ARG A 353 -23.28 14.53 -22.99
CA ARG A 353 -22.53 14.69 -24.25
C ARG A 353 -23.09 15.81 -25.14
N LYS A 354 -24.41 15.94 -25.24
CA LYS A 354 -25.06 17.05 -25.96
C LYS A 354 -24.73 18.39 -25.31
N LEU A 355 -24.77 18.44 -23.97
CA LEU A 355 -24.42 19.64 -23.20
C LEU A 355 -22.97 20.08 -23.46
N LEU A 356 -22.02 19.13 -23.43
CA LEU A 356 -20.62 19.38 -23.75
C LEU A 356 -20.38 19.76 -25.23
N ALA A 357 -21.27 19.34 -26.13
CA ALA A 357 -21.26 19.75 -27.52
C ALA A 357 -21.87 21.15 -27.75
N GLY A 358 -22.33 21.83 -26.69
CA GLY A 358 -22.88 23.18 -26.74
C GLY A 358 -24.41 23.26 -26.80
N GLU A 359 -25.11 22.12 -26.69
CA GLU A 359 -26.58 22.11 -26.63
C GLU A 359 -27.05 22.38 -25.20
N LEU A 360 -27.11 23.67 -24.81
CA LEU A 360 -27.42 24.08 -23.43
C LEU A 360 -28.83 23.65 -22.97
N SER A 361 -29.77 23.40 -23.88
CA SER A 361 -31.11 22.83 -23.58
C SER A 361 -31.02 21.43 -22.97
N ALA A 362 -29.94 20.70 -23.19
CA ALA A 362 -29.71 19.40 -22.57
C ALA A 362 -29.64 19.48 -21.03
N ALA A 363 -29.27 20.64 -20.48
CA ALA A 363 -29.26 20.84 -19.02
C ALA A 363 -30.67 20.64 -18.40
N LEU A 364 -31.72 21.12 -19.06
CA LEU A 364 -33.10 20.93 -18.58
C LEU A 364 -33.54 19.46 -18.67
N ARG A 365 -33.15 18.75 -19.74
CA ARG A 365 -33.42 17.31 -19.86
C ARG A 365 -32.68 16.49 -18.82
N ILE A 366 -31.46 16.89 -18.45
CA ILE A 366 -30.73 16.31 -17.33
C ILE A 366 -31.50 16.51 -16.01
N ALA A 367 -32.02 17.71 -15.78
CA ALA A 367 -32.81 17.99 -14.57
C ALA A 367 -34.10 17.15 -14.52
N GLU A 368 -34.75 16.88 -15.65
CA GLU A 368 -35.92 15.99 -15.72
C GLU A 368 -35.64 14.56 -15.30
N LEU A 369 -34.39 14.07 -15.48
CA LEU A 369 -33.99 12.75 -15.01
C LEU A 369 -33.94 12.64 -13.47
N PHE A 370 -33.78 13.77 -12.78
CA PHE A 370 -33.63 13.83 -11.33
C PHE A 370 -34.55 14.91 -10.71
N PRO A 371 -35.87 14.69 -10.74
CA PRO A 371 -36.85 15.71 -10.33
C PRO A 371 -36.80 16.08 -8.84
N THR A 372 -36.21 15.22 -8.01
CA THR A 372 -36.10 15.42 -6.54
C THR A 372 -34.88 16.23 -6.13
N ASP A 373 -33.91 16.46 -7.03
CA ASP A 373 -32.73 17.24 -6.77
C ASP A 373 -32.95 18.73 -7.05
N SER A 374 -33.26 19.47 -6.00
CA SER A 374 -33.55 20.91 -6.10
C SER A 374 -32.34 21.75 -6.50
N GLU A 375 -31.12 21.32 -6.14
CA GLU A 375 -29.89 22.03 -6.48
C GLU A 375 -29.57 21.82 -7.98
N LEU A 376 -29.67 20.58 -8.47
CA LEU A 376 -29.54 20.24 -9.88
C LEU A 376 -30.55 21.03 -10.73
N GLN A 377 -31.81 21.11 -10.29
CA GLN A 377 -32.84 21.89 -10.96
C GLN A 377 -32.49 23.39 -11.09
N LEU A 378 -31.89 23.95 -10.05
CA LEU A 378 -31.45 25.34 -10.04
C LEU A 378 -30.27 25.58 -10.99
N LEU A 379 -29.24 24.73 -10.91
CA LEU A 379 -28.06 24.79 -11.76
C LEU A 379 -28.40 24.62 -13.24
N ALA A 380 -29.26 23.64 -13.57
CA ALA A 380 -29.70 23.38 -14.92
C ALA A 380 -30.46 24.57 -15.54
N LYS A 381 -31.34 25.23 -14.76
CA LYS A 381 -32.00 26.46 -15.17
C LYS A 381 -31.02 27.60 -15.40
N GLY A 382 -29.99 27.75 -14.55
CA GLY A 382 -28.93 28.74 -14.72
C GLY A 382 -28.20 28.58 -16.05
N VAL A 383 -27.79 27.36 -16.38
CA VAL A 383 -27.15 27.01 -17.66
C VAL A 383 -28.07 27.30 -18.86
N ALA A 384 -29.36 26.87 -18.78
CA ALA A 384 -30.32 27.08 -19.89
C ALA A 384 -30.68 28.56 -20.11
N MET A 385 -30.70 29.40 -19.06
CA MET A 385 -30.97 30.84 -19.18
C MET A 385 -29.79 31.59 -19.81
N GLY A 386 -28.55 31.13 -19.66
CA GLY A 386 -27.38 31.67 -20.37
C GLY A 386 -27.47 31.50 -21.87
N ALA A 387 -28.16 30.47 -22.37
CA ALA A 387 -28.41 30.24 -23.79
C ALA A 387 -29.28 31.32 -24.49
N GLY A 388 -30.10 32.01 -23.70
CA GLY A 388 -31.06 33.02 -24.26
C GLY A 388 -30.47 34.43 -24.52
N LYS A 389 -29.25 34.72 -24.06
CA LYS A 389 -28.69 36.08 -24.15
C LYS A 389 -27.67 36.27 -25.26
N GLY A 390 -27.35 35.25 -26.06
CA GLY A 390 -26.46 35.42 -27.22
C GLY A 390 -25.04 35.88 -26.88
N GLU A 391 -24.65 35.85 -25.61
CA GLU A 391 -23.31 36.16 -25.16
C GLU A 391 -22.42 34.95 -25.40
N GLU A 392 -21.30 35.17 -26.10
CA GLU A 392 -20.24 34.19 -26.25
C GLU A 392 -19.86 33.64 -24.86
N LEU A 393 -19.59 32.34 -24.77
CA LEU A 393 -19.28 31.53 -23.57
C LEU A 393 -18.16 32.10 -22.66
N GLU A 394 -18.23 33.38 -22.25
CA GLU A 394 -17.27 33.94 -21.27
C GLU A 394 -17.57 33.51 -19.84
N ASP A 395 -18.81 33.13 -19.49
CA ASP A 395 -19.17 32.60 -18.17
C ASP A 395 -19.39 31.06 -18.23
N ARG A 396 -18.30 30.30 -18.18
CA ARG A 396 -18.35 28.86 -18.03
C ARG A 396 -18.73 28.38 -16.61
N GLU A 397 -18.76 29.30 -15.65
CA GLU A 397 -18.97 29.00 -14.23
C GLU A 397 -20.27 28.21 -13.96
N PRO A 398 -21.46 28.55 -14.50
CA PRO A 398 -22.68 27.79 -14.29
C PRO A 398 -22.63 26.38 -14.88
N LEU A 399 -21.96 26.21 -16.03
CA LEU A 399 -21.77 24.90 -16.65
C LEU A 399 -20.82 24.04 -15.84
N GLU A 400 -19.72 24.60 -15.35
CA GLU A 400 -18.76 23.90 -14.52
C GLU A 400 -19.38 23.50 -13.17
N MET A 401 -20.20 24.33 -12.56
CA MET A 401 -20.93 24.01 -11.35
C MET A 401 -21.93 22.86 -11.59
N LEU A 402 -22.70 22.91 -12.69
CA LEU A 402 -23.61 21.82 -13.06
C LEU A 402 -22.88 20.50 -13.29
N LEU A 403 -21.78 20.53 -14.05
CA LEU A 403 -20.96 19.34 -14.31
C LEU A 403 -20.30 18.81 -13.04
N GLY A 404 -19.83 19.68 -12.16
CA GLY A 404 -19.30 19.33 -10.84
C GLY A 404 -20.34 18.64 -9.98
N HIS A 405 -21.53 19.22 -9.84
CA HIS A 405 -22.64 18.62 -9.08
C HIS A 405 -23.07 17.25 -9.64
N LEU A 406 -23.10 17.12 -10.98
CA LEU A 406 -23.40 15.85 -11.65
C LEU A 406 -22.30 14.81 -11.40
N ALA A 407 -21.03 15.22 -11.41
CA ALA A 407 -19.90 14.32 -11.15
C ALA A 407 -19.90 13.84 -9.69
N ASP A 408 -20.19 14.73 -8.75
CA ASP A 408 -20.18 14.42 -7.31
C ASP A 408 -21.43 13.63 -6.87
N GLY A 409 -22.60 14.00 -7.38
CA GLY A 409 -23.88 13.42 -6.98
C GLY A 409 -24.30 12.19 -7.80
N TYR A 410 -23.98 12.18 -9.09
CA TYR A 410 -24.50 11.20 -10.06
C TYR A 410 -23.41 10.47 -10.83
N GLY A 411 -22.15 10.85 -10.66
CA GLY A 411 -21.05 10.02 -11.10
C GLY A 411 -21.21 8.62 -10.52
N LEU A 412 -21.28 7.61 -11.38
CA LEU A 412 -21.50 6.19 -11.02
C LEU A 412 -20.42 5.59 -10.12
N SER A 413 -19.91 6.36 -9.22
CA SER A 413 -18.77 6.19 -8.35
C SER A 413 -17.51 6.84 -8.94
N ALA A 414 -17.03 7.88 -8.26
CA ALA A 414 -15.68 8.42 -8.49
C ALA A 414 -14.58 7.36 -8.32
N ARG A 415 -14.96 6.15 -7.89
CA ARG A 415 -14.07 5.00 -7.65
C ARG A 415 -14.10 3.94 -8.75
N LEU A 416 -14.90 4.13 -9.82
CA LEU A 416 -14.92 3.24 -10.98
C LEU A 416 -14.26 3.92 -12.19
N LEU A 417 -13.17 3.34 -12.69
CA LEU A 417 -12.51 3.80 -13.91
C LEU A 417 -12.75 2.80 -15.03
N ARG A 418 -13.25 3.29 -16.16
CA ARG A 418 -13.60 2.46 -17.31
C ARG A 418 -13.28 3.14 -18.63
N ASN A 419 -12.44 2.50 -19.42
CA ASN A 419 -12.20 2.87 -20.81
C ASN A 419 -12.79 1.83 -21.76
N ARG A 420 -13.21 2.28 -22.94
CA ARG A 420 -13.69 1.42 -24.03
C ARG A 420 -12.75 1.55 -25.22
N ARG A 421 -12.55 0.45 -25.94
CA ARG A 421 -11.70 0.44 -27.15
C ARG A 421 -12.13 1.47 -28.19
N SER A 422 -13.45 1.70 -28.33
CA SER A 422 -14.02 2.69 -29.24
C SER A 422 -13.56 4.13 -28.96
N PHE A 423 -13.24 4.45 -27.70
CA PHE A 423 -12.80 5.80 -27.31
C PHE A 423 -11.29 5.93 -27.28
N VAL A 424 -10.58 4.86 -26.94
CA VAL A 424 -9.11 4.88 -26.81
C VAL A 424 -8.42 5.00 -28.17
N GLY A 425 -9.04 4.46 -29.25
CA GLY A 425 -8.48 4.50 -30.59
C GLY A 425 -7.21 3.65 -30.76
N GLY A 426 -6.67 3.61 -31.97
CA GLY A 426 -5.40 2.92 -32.27
C GLY A 426 -5.46 1.39 -32.25
N PHE A 427 -6.64 0.81 -32.18
CA PHE A 427 -6.85 -0.64 -32.34
C PHE A 427 -7.29 -0.96 -33.75
N THR A 428 -6.67 -1.97 -34.37
CA THR A 428 -7.14 -2.51 -35.64
C THR A 428 -8.51 -3.14 -35.43
N PRO A 429 -9.54 -2.76 -36.22
CA PRO A 429 -10.85 -3.37 -36.11
C PRO A 429 -10.74 -4.88 -36.41
N ARG A 430 -11.38 -5.69 -35.59
CA ARG A 430 -11.52 -7.12 -35.88
C ARG A 430 -12.57 -7.27 -36.96
N VAL A 431 -12.18 -7.76 -38.13
CA VAL A 431 -13.09 -8.12 -39.19
C VAL A 431 -13.36 -9.62 -39.07
N LEU A 432 -14.62 -9.98 -38.87
CA LEU A 432 -15.04 -11.37 -38.91
C LEU A 432 -14.89 -11.87 -40.34
N GLN A 433 -13.99 -12.82 -40.57
CA GLN A 433 -13.94 -13.58 -41.82
C GLN A 433 -14.57 -14.94 -41.55
N ILE A 434 -15.68 -15.20 -42.20
CA ILE A 434 -16.31 -16.54 -42.21
C ILE A 434 -15.65 -17.30 -43.35
N ALA A 435 -14.94 -18.36 -43.03
CA ALA A 435 -14.42 -19.30 -44.01
C ALA A 435 -15.28 -20.55 -43.96
N ASP A 436 -15.94 -20.86 -45.05
CA ASP A 436 -16.62 -22.14 -45.20
C ASP A 436 -15.57 -23.22 -45.41
N VAL A 437 -15.50 -24.15 -44.50
CA VAL A 437 -14.59 -25.30 -44.57
C VAL A 437 -15.43 -26.50 -44.98
N GLU A 438 -15.17 -27.01 -46.17
CA GLU A 438 -15.77 -28.29 -46.59
C GLU A 438 -15.02 -29.43 -45.86
N LEU A 439 -15.75 -30.12 -45.00
CA LEU A 439 -15.22 -31.30 -44.30
C LEU A 439 -15.07 -32.44 -45.31
N THR A 440 -13.96 -33.14 -45.26
CA THR A 440 -13.79 -34.40 -45.98
C THR A 440 -14.77 -35.46 -45.49
N PRO A 441 -15.12 -36.47 -46.28
CA PRO A 441 -16.05 -37.53 -45.85
C PRO A 441 -15.62 -38.25 -44.55
N ASP A 442 -14.33 -38.33 -44.31
CA ASP A 442 -13.77 -38.95 -43.09
C ASP A 442 -13.89 -38.05 -41.87
N GLU A 443 -13.76 -36.72 -42.03
CA GLU A 443 -13.97 -35.74 -40.97
C GLU A 443 -15.44 -35.51 -40.63
N ALA A 444 -16.35 -35.72 -41.60
CA ALA A 444 -17.78 -35.62 -41.39
C ALA A 444 -18.38 -36.84 -40.65
N ASN A 445 -17.61 -37.93 -40.51
CA ASN A 445 -18.00 -39.15 -39.82
C ASN A 445 -17.39 -39.27 -38.41
N LEU A 446 -16.63 -38.34 -37.94
CA LEU A 446 -16.12 -38.21 -36.59
C LEU A 446 -17.06 -37.39 -35.70
#